data_4fd5fa8367de248617c469956ef3b4c5
#
_entry.id   4fd5fa8367de248617c469956ef3b4c5
#
_cell.length_a   1.000
_cell.length_b   1.000
_cell.length_c   1.000
_cell.angle_alpha   90.00
_cell.angle_beta   90.00
_cell.angle_gamma   90.00
#
_symmetry.space_group_name_H-M   'P 1'
#
loop_
_entity.id
_entity.type
_entity.pdbx_description
1 polymer ?
#
loop_
_entity_poly.entity_id
_entity_poly.type
_entity_poly.pdbx_seq_one_letter_code
_entity_poly.pdbx_strand_id
1 'polypeptide(L)'
;MRITKEFIVANMYNRAFTAGYTGGDGVVLCSTAHPLVFGGTQANTPTVAVPLSEAALEDQVISIMGLADDRGLPAMIMPSSLIVARANLFNAHRILDSVYQNDTANNAVNVLKATNMFPGGIKMNVYLSSPNAWFIRTSGFTPGEGLIYQSRMPATFDQDNDFDTKNAKAASVERYAVGWADWRAIWGVNAS
;
A
#
# COMPACT_ATOMS: atom_id res chain seq x y z
N MET A 1 18.32 -12.68 -1.18
CA MET A 1 16.98 -13.06 -0.70
C MET A 1 16.20 -11.90 -0.10
N ARG A 2 16.71 -11.12 0.87
CA ARG A 2 15.96 -9.98 1.43
C ARG A 2 15.49 -8.98 0.38
N ILE A 3 16.38 -8.53 -0.50
CA ILE A 3 16.07 -7.57 -1.58
C ILE A 3 15.00 -8.12 -2.53
N THR A 4 15.05 -9.41 -2.83
CA THR A 4 14.06 -10.06 -3.70
C THR A 4 12.65 -10.06 -3.07
N LYS A 5 12.56 -10.31 -1.77
CA LYS A 5 11.29 -10.24 -1.03
C LYS A 5 10.71 -8.82 -1.03
N GLU A 6 11.54 -7.84 -0.69
CA GLU A 6 11.13 -6.43 -0.69
C GLU A 6 10.64 -5.99 -2.07
N PHE A 7 11.34 -6.41 -3.14
CA PHE A 7 10.93 -6.15 -4.51
C PHE A 7 9.59 -6.80 -4.87
N ILE A 8 9.35 -8.06 -4.47
CA ILE A 8 8.08 -8.75 -4.77
C ILE A 8 6.93 -8.13 -3.99
N VAL A 9 7.13 -7.75 -2.72
CA VAL A 9 6.12 -7.02 -1.95
C VAL A 9 5.81 -5.67 -2.62
N ALA A 10 6.84 -4.95 -3.07
CA ALA A 10 6.66 -3.69 -3.78
C ALA A 10 5.96 -3.87 -5.13
N ASN A 11 6.14 -5.01 -5.79
CA ASN A 11 5.49 -5.30 -7.06
C ASN A 11 3.96 -5.41 -6.95
N MET A 12 3.44 -5.75 -5.79
CA MET A 12 2.00 -5.68 -5.51
C MET A 12 1.47 -4.23 -5.68
N TYR A 13 2.21 -3.25 -5.16
CA TYR A 13 1.86 -1.82 -5.32
C TYR A 13 2.00 -1.36 -6.78
N ASN A 14 3.08 -1.77 -7.47
CA ASN A 14 3.30 -1.42 -8.87
C ASN A 14 2.20 -1.97 -9.78
N ARG A 15 1.60 -3.10 -9.42
CA ARG A 15 0.54 -3.77 -10.17
C ARG A 15 -0.86 -3.47 -9.66
N ALA A 16 -0.98 -2.60 -8.66
CA ALA A 16 -2.26 -2.29 -8.00
C ALA A 16 -3.36 -1.80 -8.97
N PHE A 17 -2.95 -1.17 -10.08
CA PHE A 17 -3.85 -0.66 -11.13
C PHE A 17 -3.79 -1.48 -12.42
N THR A 18 -3.03 -2.58 -12.46
CA THR A 18 -2.80 -3.35 -13.69
C THR A 18 -3.96 -4.30 -13.96
N ALA A 19 -4.59 -4.15 -15.12
CA ALA A 19 -5.62 -5.08 -15.57
C ALA A 19 -5.08 -6.53 -15.58
N GLY A 20 -5.90 -7.47 -15.08
CA GLY A 20 -5.55 -8.88 -14.97
C GLY A 20 -4.79 -9.27 -13.68
N TYR A 21 -4.38 -8.32 -12.85
CA TYR A 21 -3.89 -8.59 -11.50
C TYR A 21 -5.02 -8.34 -10.49
N THR A 22 -5.92 -9.30 -10.39
CA THR A 22 -7.20 -9.18 -9.67
C THR A 22 -7.22 -9.95 -8.37
N GLY A 23 -8.04 -9.48 -7.43
CA GLY A 23 -8.31 -10.12 -6.16
C GLY A 23 -9.42 -11.17 -6.25
N GLY A 24 -9.91 -11.60 -5.08
CA GLY A 24 -11.02 -12.54 -4.97
C GLY A 24 -12.36 -11.98 -5.47
N ASP A 25 -12.49 -10.68 -5.52
CA ASP A 25 -13.63 -9.94 -6.08
C ASP A 25 -13.60 -9.78 -7.61
N GLY A 26 -12.55 -10.29 -8.28
CA GLY A 26 -12.35 -10.20 -9.72
C GLY A 26 -11.87 -8.83 -10.21
N VAL A 27 -11.59 -7.90 -9.29
CA VAL A 27 -11.18 -6.52 -9.60
C VAL A 27 -9.72 -6.29 -9.20
N VAL A 28 -9.07 -5.32 -9.82
CA VAL A 28 -7.69 -4.92 -9.49
C VAL A 28 -7.62 -4.32 -8.08
N LEU A 29 -6.45 -4.40 -7.44
CA LEU A 29 -6.28 -3.97 -6.04
C LEU A 29 -6.76 -2.54 -5.77
N CYS A 30 -6.48 -1.59 -6.66
CA CYS A 30 -6.98 -0.22 -6.57
C CYS A 30 -7.94 0.05 -7.72
N SER A 31 -9.21 0.18 -7.39
CA SER A 31 -10.31 0.38 -8.34
C SER A 31 -11.37 1.33 -7.81
N THR A 32 -12.08 1.96 -8.72
CA THR A 32 -13.27 2.78 -8.39
C THR A 32 -14.56 1.97 -8.27
N ALA A 33 -14.52 0.65 -8.50
CA ALA A 33 -15.72 -0.17 -8.62
C ALA A 33 -15.54 -1.58 -8.03
N HIS A 34 -15.14 -1.67 -6.76
CA HIS A 34 -15.16 -2.94 -6.04
C HIS A 34 -16.61 -3.34 -5.72
N PRO A 35 -17.05 -4.53 -6.15
CA PRO A 35 -18.43 -4.99 -5.92
C PRO A 35 -18.66 -5.29 -4.44
N LEU A 36 -19.86 -4.95 -3.96
CA LEU A 36 -20.35 -5.34 -2.64
C LEU A 36 -21.32 -6.52 -2.76
N VAL A 37 -21.33 -7.41 -1.77
CA VAL A 37 -22.15 -8.63 -1.79
C VAL A 37 -23.64 -8.31 -1.92
N PHE A 38 -24.12 -7.26 -1.27
CA PHE A 38 -25.52 -6.83 -1.31
C PHE A 38 -25.84 -5.81 -2.41
N GLY A 39 -24.94 -5.62 -3.36
CA GLY A 39 -25.09 -4.72 -4.49
C GLY A 39 -24.47 -3.36 -4.26
N GLY A 40 -24.18 -2.68 -5.38
CA GLY A 40 -23.42 -1.45 -5.39
C GLY A 40 -21.90 -1.68 -5.50
N THR A 41 -21.16 -0.60 -5.54
CA THR A 41 -19.70 -0.61 -5.65
C THR A 41 -19.09 0.41 -4.71
N GLN A 42 -17.87 0.15 -4.27
CA GLN A 42 -17.04 1.09 -3.52
C GLN A 42 -15.69 1.27 -4.21
N ALA A 43 -15.07 2.42 -3.94
CA ALA A 43 -13.75 2.76 -4.47
C ALA A 43 -12.70 2.71 -3.36
N ASN A 44 -11.45 2.38 -3.73
CA ASN A 44 -10.27 2.60 -2.92
C ASN A 44 -9.19 3.39 -3.70
N THR A 45 -9.64 4.15 -4.68
CA THR A 45 -8.85 5.10 -5.46
C THR A 45 -9.75 6.27 -5.85
N PRO A 46 -9.24 7.50 -5.97
CA PRO A 46 -10.04 8.60 -6.48
C PRO A 46 -10.37 8.42 -7.96
N THR A 47 -11.50 8.97 -8.39
CA THR A 47 -11.93 8.93 -9.80
C THR A 47 -10.93 9.66 -10.72
N VAL A 48 -10.30 10.73 -10.22
CA VAL A 48 -9.25 11.47 -10.90
C VAL A 48 -7.99 11.37 -10.07
N ALA A 49 -6.92 10.87 -10.67
CA ALA A 49 -5.64 10.77 -10.00
C ALA A 49 -5.06 12.16 -9.76
N VAL A 50 -4.66 12.43 -8.51
CA VAL A 50 -4.14 13.73 -8.08
C VAL A 50 -2.73 13.60 -7.51
N PRO A 51 -1.84 14.58 -7.73
CA PRO A 51 -0.54 14.61 -7.08
C PRO A 51 -0.68 14.67 -5.56
N LEU A 52 0.36 14.22 -4.87
CA LEU A 52 0.41 14.26 -3.41
C LEU A 52 0.40 15.71 -2.93
N SER A 53 -0.67 16.10 -2.22
CA SER A 53 -0.85 17.39 -1.58
C SER A 53 -1.62 17.22 -0.26
N GLU A 54 -1.64 18.25 0.59
CA GLU A 54 -2.38 18.22 1.84
C GLU A 54 -3.88 18.01 1.60
N ALA A 55 -4.48 18.80 0.72
CA ALA A 55 -5.90 18.67 0.36
C ALA A 55 -6.23 17.30 -0.23
N ALA A 56 -5.36 16.77 -1.11
CA ALA A 56 -5.56 15.43 -1.66
C ALA A 56 -5.53 14.35 -0.57
N LEU A 57 -4.65 14.46 0.44
CA LEU A 57 -4.62 13.53 1.57
C LEU A 57 -5.87 13.64 2.43
N GLU A 58 -6.33 14.84 2.73
CA GLU A 58 -7.56 15.07 3.51
C GLU A 58 -8.78 14.46 2.82
N ASP A 59 -8.94 14.67 1.51
CA ASP A 59 -10.03 14.10 0.71
C ASP A 59 -10.00 12.56 0.73
N GLN A 60 -8.81 11.97 0.60
CA GLN A 60 -8.69 10.51 0.64
C GLN A 60 -8.92 9.95 2.05
N VAL A 61 -8.49 10.64 3.09
CA VAL A 61 -8.77 10.26 4.49
C VAL A 61 -10.26 10.24 4.76
N ILE A 62 -10.99 11.28 4.33
CA ILE A 62 -12.46 11.33 4.44
C ILE A 62 -13.09 10.16 3.71
N SER A 63 -12.63 9.86 2.49
CA SER A 63 -13.13 8.75 1.69
C SER A 63 -12.86 7.39 2.36
N ILE A 64 -11.69 7.18 2.95
CA ILE A 64 -11.33 5.97 3.69
C ILE A 64 -12.25 5.79 4.90
N MET A 65 -12.47 6.84 5.69
CA MET A 65 -13.34 6.77 6.86
C MET A 65 -14.82 6.57 6.50
N GLY A 66 -15.21 6.88 5.27
CA GLY A 66 -16.54 6.65 4.72
C GLY A 66 -16.77 5.24 4.16
N LEU A 67 -15.75 4.35 4.17
CA LEU A 67 -15.91 3.00 3.67
C LEU A 67 -16.89 2.19 4.51
N ALA A 68 -17.67 1.36 3.84
CA ALA A 68 -18.60 0.45 4.47
C ALA A 68 -18.16 -1.02 4.28
N ASP A 69 -18.69 -1.89 5.13
CA ASP A 69 -18.58 -3.34 4.97
C ASP A 69 -19.44 -3.82 3.79
N ASP A 70 -19.43 -5.11 3.54
CA ASP A 70 -20.21 -5.72 2.47
C ASP A 70 -21.74 -5.65 2.69
N ARG A 71 -22.17 -5.29 3.90
CA ARG A 71 -23.57 -5.11 4.28
C ARG A 71 -24.02 -3.65 4.23
N GLY A 72 -23.11 -2.73 3.90
CA GLY A 72 -23.37 -1.31 3.89
C GLY A 72 -23.25 -0.63 5.26
N LEU A 73 -22.76 -1.32 6.28
CA LEU A 73 -22.49 -0.73 7.59
C LEU A 73 -21.12 -0.03 7.57
N PRO A 74 -20.98 1.14 8.23
CA PRO A 74 -19.70 1.83 8.31
C PRO A 74 -18.60 0.90 8.86
N ALA A 75 -17.56 0.67 8.07
CA ALA A 75 -16.40 -0.07 8.51
C ALA A 75 -15.46 0.91 9.24
N MET A 76 -15.11 0.65 10.50
CA MET A 76 -14.22 1.51 11.29
C MET A 76 -12.77 1.42 10.79
N ILE A 77 -12.55 1.80 9.54
CA ILE A 77 -11.24 1.78 8.86
C ILE A 77 -10.61 3.16 8.99
N MET A 78 -9.38 3.21 9.47
CA MET A 78 -8.61 4.42 9.66
C MET A 78 -7.32 4.38 8.86
N PRO A 79 -6.82 5.53 8.36
CA PRO A 79 -5.49 5.58 7.77
C PRO A 79 -4.43 5.20 8.80
N SER A 80 -3.36 4.54 8.37
CA SER A 80 -2.28 4.09 9.24
C SER A 80 -0.94 4.65 8.82
N SER A 81 -0.54 4.47 7.57
CA SER A 81 0.74 4.96 7.06
C SER A 81 0.65 5.39 5.61
N LEU A 82 1.45 6.41 5.26
CA LEU A 82 1.60 6.89 3.90
C LEU A 82 2.79 6.21 3.23
N ILE A 83 2.59 5.57 2.09
CA ILE A 83 3.63 4.94 1.30
C ILE A 83 3.87 5.78 0.06
N VAL A 84 5.11 6.19 -0.15
CA VAL A 84 5.50 7.09 -1.25
C VAL A 84 6.70 6.56 -2.01
N ALA A 85 6.79 6.94 -3.29
CA ALA A 85 8.00 6.78 -4.06
C ALA A 85 9.10 7.73 -3.55
N ARG A 86 10.36 7.41 -3.86
CA ARG A 86 11.53 8.21 -3.46
C ARG A 86 11.42 9.69 -3.87
N ALA A 87 10.79 9.98 -5.01
CA ALA A 87 10.64 11.35 -5.52
C ALA A 87 9.74 12.21 -4.61
N ASN A 88 8.73 11.61 -3.99
CA ASN A 88 7.76 12.30 -3.14
C ASN A 88 8.12 12.28 -1.64
N LEU A 89 9.25 11.71 -1.25
CA LEU A 89 9.62 11.56 0.17
C LEU A 89 9.65 12.91 0.90
N PHE A 90 10.39 13.87 0.36
CA PHE A 90 10.53 15.19 1.00
C PHE A 90 9.22 15.98 0.99
N ASN A 91 8.42 15.82 -0.06
CA ASN A 91 7.09 16.44 -0.13
C ASN A 91 6.16 15.85 0.93
N ALA A 92 6.15 14.53 1.10
CA ALA A 92 5.38 13.86 2.13
C ALA A 92 5.75 14.36 3.54
N HIS A 93 7.06 14.52 3.83
CA HIS A 93 7.53 15.08 5.11
C HIS A 93 7.10 16.54 5.30
N ARG A 94 7.14 17.38 4.24
CA ARG A 94 6.64 18.74 4.35
C ARG A 94 5.16 18.79 4.69
N ILE A 95 4.35 17.89 4.13
CA ILE A 95 2.91 17.83 4.38
C ILE A 95 2.60 17.27 5.77
N LEU A 96 3.20 16.16 6.19
CA LEU A 96 2.83 15.49 7.43
C LEU A 96 3.56 15.99 8.68
N ASP A 97 4.78 16.51 8.55
CA ASP A 97 5.60 16.92 9.70
C ASP A 97 5.56 18.43 9.96
N SER A 98 5.05 19.22 9.03
CA SER A 98 4.90 20.68 9.22
C SER A 98 3.91 20.98 10.35
N VAL A 99 4.19 22.00 11.15
CA VAL A 99 3.28 22.48 12.21
C VAL A 99 2.15 23.30 11.62
N TYR A 100 2.44 24.04 10.58
CA TYR A 100 1.49 24.88 9.85
C TYR A 100 1.25 24.33 8.45
N GLN A 101 0.11 24.70 7.88
CA GLN A 101 -0.19 24.35 6.49
C GLN A 101 0.89 24.87 5.56
N ASN A 102 1.36 23.99 4.67
CA ASN A 102 2.32 24.35 3.66
C ASN A 102 1.64 25.22 2.58
N ASP A 103 2.36 26.21 2.07
CA ASP A 103 1.91 27.10 0.98
C ASP A 103 0.68 27.99 1.28
N THR A 104 0.35 28.22 2.55
CA THR A 104 -0.69 29.17 2.92
C THR A 104 -0.12 30.40 3.65
N ALA A 105 -0.64 31.59 3.33
CA ALA A 105 -0.27 32.84 4.00
C ALA A 105 -0.88 32.98 5.42
N ASN A 106 -1.81 32.11 5.78
CA ASN A 106 -2.69 32.28 6.94
C ASN A 106 -2.20 31.60 8.22
N ASN A 107 -1.02 30.98 8.22
CA ASN A 107 -0.49 30.22 9.38
C ASN A 107 -1.51 29.25 9.99
N ALA A 108 -2.37 28.64 9.17
CA ALA A 108 -3.32 27.65 9.64
C ALA A 108 -2.61 26.41 10.20
N VAL A 109 -3.18 25.79 11.20
CA VAL A 109 -2.62 24.56 11.79
C VAL A 109 -2.75 23.40 10.82
N ASN A 110 -1.69 22.60 10.67
CA ASN A 110 -1.75 21.35 9.92
C ASN A 110 -2.56 20.30 10.70
N VAL A 111 -3.78 20.05 10.27
CA VAL A 111 -4.72 19.14 10.94
C VAL A 111 -4.26 17.68 10.87
N LEU A 112 -3.64 17.25 9.77
CA LEU A 112 -3.14 15.88 9.60
C LEU A 112 -2.10 15.53 10.66
N LYS A 113 -1.22 16.48 10.98
CA LYS A 113 -0.24 16.35 12.05
C LYS A 113 -0.88 16.44 13.44
N ALA A 114 -1.72 17.44 13.66
CA ALA A 114 -2.33 17.71 14.97
C ALA A 114 -3.19 16.53 15.45
N THR A 115 -3.88 15.85 14.54
CA THR A 115 -4.71 14.65 14.82
C THR A 115 -3.93 13.35 14.81
N ASN A 116 -2.64 13.38 14.44
CA ASN A 116 -1.84 12.17 14.23
C ASN A 116 -2.53 11.15 13.31
N MET A 117 -3.05 11.64 12.18
CA MET A 117 -3.89 10.85 11.27
C MET A 117 -3.13 9.64 10.66
N PHE A 118 -1.80 9.72 10.59
CA PHE A 118 -0.93 8.65 10.09
C PHE A 118 0.01 8.14 11.19
N PRO A 119 -0.46 7.35 12.17
CA PRO A 119 0.37 6.90 13.30
C PRO A 119 1.53 6.00 12.87
N GLY A 120 1.44 5.32 11.74
CA GLY A 120 2.53 4.53 11.15
C GLY A 120 3.55 5.36 10.36
N GLY A 121 3.35 6.68 10.22
CA GLY A 121 4.24 7.62 9.56
C GLY A 121 4.40 7.38 8.07
N ILE A 122 5.46 7.98 7.51
CA ILE A 122 5.81 7.89 6.09
C ILE A 122 6.69 6.66 5.87
N LYS A 123 6.35 5.86 4.85
CA LYS A 123 7.12 4.71 4.40
C LYS A 123 7.60 4.94 2.97
N MET A 124 8.88 5.16 2.78
CA MET A 124 9.45 5.23 1.45
C MET A 124 9.61 3.82 0.86
N ASN A 125 9.10 3.63 -0.35
CA ASN A 125 9.33 2.41 -1.11
C ASN A 125 10.19 2.74 -2.35
N VAL A 126 11.44 2.27 -2.35
CA VAL A 126 12.40 2.51 -3.43
C VAL A 126 12.09 1.76 -4.72
N TYR A 127 11.27 0.72 -4.64
CA TYR A 127 10.93 -0.15 -5.75
C TYR A 127 9.65 0.27 -6.50
N LEU A 128 9.01 1.37 -6.10
CA LEU A 128 7.87 1.91 -6.83
C LEU A 128 8.32 2.41 -8.20
N SER A 129 7.68 1.91 -9.24
CA SER A 129 7.99 2.23 -10.64
C SER A 129 7.51 3.63 -11.02
N SER A 130 6.32 4.03 -10.55
CA SER A 130 5.78 5.38 -10.76
C SER A 130 6.32 6.34 -9.71
N PRO A 131 6.96 7.45 -10.10
CA PRO A 131 7.49 8.44 -9.17
C PRO A 131 6.39 9.21 -8.44
N ASN A 132 5.22 9.32 -9.05
CA ASN A 132 4.09 10.11 -8.55
C ASN A 132 3.05 9.27 -7.82
N ALA A 133 3.16 7.93 -7.86
CA ALA A 133 2.26 7.06 -7.13
C ALA A 133 2.46 7.17 -5.62
N TRP A 134 1.35 7.20 -4.90
CA TRP A 134 1.34 7.17 -3.46
C TRP A 134 0.16 6.33 -2.96
N PHE A 135 0.34 5.74 -1.79
CA PHE A 135 -0.64 4.85 -1.21
C PHE A 135 -0.82 5.14 0.28
N ILE A 136 -2.05 4.99 0.75
CA ILE A 136 -2.37 5.03 2.16
C ILE A 136 -2.67 3.59 2.59
N ARG A 137 -1.90 3.09 3.55
CA ARG A 137 -2.22 1.84 4.21
C ARG A 137 -3.21 2.12 5.32
N THR A 138 -4.24 1.34 5.40
CA THR A 138 -5.28 1.45 6.41
C THR A 138 -5.05 0.49 7.59
N SER A 139 -5.72 0.73 8.69
CA SER A 139 -5.78 -0.13 9.89
C SER A 139 -7.20 -0.65 10.10
N GLY A 140 -7.38 -1.54 11.06
CA GLY A 140 -8.68 -2.12 11.38
C GLY A 140 -8.83 -3.57 10.91
N PHE A 141 -7.76 -4.14 10.33
CA PHE A 141 -7.74 -5.53 9.89
C PHE A 141 -7.00 -6.43 10.88
N THR A 142 -7.56 -7.60 11.13
CA THR A 142 -6.86 -8.66 11.85
C THR A 142 -5.80 -9.31 10.95
N PRO A 143 -4.79 -10.00 11.53
CA PRO A 143 -3.82 -10.74 10.74
C PRO A 143 -4.51 -11.74 9.79
N GLY A 144 -4.24 -11.59 8.48
CA GLY A 144 -4.82 -12.42 7.43
C GLY A 144 -6.03 -11.81 6.70
N GLU A 145 -6.54 -10.67 7.13
CA GLU A 145 -7.69 -10.01 6.48
C GLU A 145 -7.29 -8.92 5.49
N GLY A 146 -6.18 -8.28 5.67
CA GLY A 146 -5.74 -7.17 4.80
C GLY A 146 -4.74 -7.63 3.73
N LEU A 147 -3.61 -6.92 3.66
CA LEU A 147 -2.49 -7.31 2.82
C LEU A 147 -1.76 -8.50 3.44
N ILE A 148 -1.54 -9.54 2.67
CA ILE A 148 -1.02 -10.83 3.14
C ILE A 148 0.36 -11.08 2.56
N TYR A 149 1.29 -11.45 3.43
CA TYR A 149 2.54 -12.10 3.09
C TYR A 149 2.52 -13.51 3.68
N GLN A 150 2.51 -14.52 2.81
CA GLN A 150 2.48 -15.91 3.22
C GLN A 150 3.84 -16.56 2.92
N SER A 151 4.56 -16.97 3.97
CA SER A 151 5.75 -17.81 3.84
C SER A 151 5.31 -19.27 3.81
N ARG A 152 5.50 -19.91 2.65
CA ARG A 152 5.20 -21.34 2.47
C ARG A 152 6.36 -22.21 2.90
N MET A 153 7.59 -21.77 2.62
CA MET A 153 8.82 -22.48 2.97
C MET A 153 9.87 -21.42 3.34
N PRO A 154 10.41 -21.44 4.56
CA PRO A 154 11.48 -20.52 4.95
C PRO A 154 12.72 -20.76 4.11
N ALA A 155 13.63 -19.79 4.10
CA ALA A 155 14.88 -19.91 3.38
C ALA A 155 15.72 -21.07 3.93
N THR A 156 16.03 -22.03 3.08
CA THR A 156 16.96 -23.11 3.34
C THR A 156 18.22 -22.91 2.51
N PHE A 157 19.34 -23.35 3.04
CA PHE A 157 20.63 -23.29 2.37
C PHE A 157 21.25 -24.69 2.41
N ASP A 158 21.49 -25.26 1.23
CA ASP A 158 22.08 -26.57 1.06
C ASP A 158 23.42 -26.46 0.32
N GLN A 159 24.39 -27.26 0.73
CA GLN A 159 25.68 -27.38 0.08
C GLN A 159 25.97 -28.81 -0.21
N ASP A 160 26.53 -29.07 -1.39
CA ASP A 160 26.98 -30.37 -1.82
C ASP A 160 28.26 -30.23 -2.63
N ASN A 161 29.11 -31.24 -2.55
CA ASN A 161 30.33 -31.34 -3.36
C ASN A 161 30.17 -32.44 -4.41
N ASP A 162 30.36 -32.08 -5.66
CA ASP A 162 30.39 -33.05 -6.73
C ASP A 162 31.67 -33.92 -6.61
N PHE A 163 31.50 -35.21 -6.40
CA PHE A 163 32.63 -36.10 -6.17
C PHE A 163 33.55 -36.21 -7.40
N ASP A 164 32.98 -36.22 -8.61
CA ASP A 164 33.71 -36.40 -9.85
C ASP A 164 34.48 -35.17 -10.28
N THR A 165 33.85 -34.02 -10.23
CA THR A 165 34.42 -32.74 -10.69
C THR A 165 35.07 -31.91 -9.59
N LYS A 166 34.92 -32.30 -8.31
CA LYS A 166 35.38 -31.56 -7.12
C LYS A 166 34.82 -30.13 -7.03
N ASN A 167 33.74 -29.83 -7.74
CA ASN A 167 33.08 -28.51 -7.68
C ASN A 167 32.15 -28.45 -6.49
N ALA A 168 32.26 -27.36 -5.73
CA ALA A 168 31.27 -27.03 -4.68
C ALA A 168 29.99 -26.47 -5.31
N LYS A 169 28.84 -27.04 -4.92
CA LYS A 169 27.52 -26.61 -5.31
C LYS A 169 26.81 -26.05 -4.08
N ALA A 170 26.20 -24.90 -4.21
CA ALA A 170 25.39 -24.30 -3.15
C ALA A 170 24.03 -23.87 -3.72
N ALA A 171 22.97 -24.20 -2.99
CA ALA A 171 21.61 -23.84 -3.35
C ALA A 171 20.91 -23.14 -2.19
N SER A 172 20.15 -22.11 -2.49
CA SER A 172 19.25 -21.51 -1.51
C SER A 172 17.83 -21.45 -2.08
N VAL A 173 16.89 -22.03 -1.34
CA VAL A 173 15.49 -22.14 -1.76
C VAL A 173 14.58 -21.49 -0.73
N GLU A 174 13.62 -20.72 -1.21
CA GLU A 174 12.57 -20.10 -0.42
C GLU A 174 11.28 -20.07 -1.23
N ARG A 175 10.14 -20.26 -0.58
CA ARG A 175 8.83 -20.17 -1.22
C ARG A 175 7.91 -19.27 -0.41
N TYR A 176 7.37 -18.24 -1.04
CA TYR A 176 6.41 -17.30 -0.44
C TYR A 176 5.49 -16.74 -1.51
N ALA A 177 4.39 -16.16 -1.05
CA ALA A 177 3.44 -15.45 -1.88
C ALA A 177 3.01 -14.15 -1.19
N VAL A 178 2.61 -13.16 -2.00
CA VAL A 178 2.02 -11.92 -1.54
C VAL A 178 0.68 -11.71 -2.21
N GLY A 179 -0.27 -11.12 -1.49
CA GLY A 179 -1.60 -10.87 -2.00
C GLY A 179 -2.41 -10.05 -0.99
N TRP A 180 -3.69 -9.99 -1.20
CA TRP A 180 -4.63 -9.33 -0.31
C TRP A 180 -5.90 -10.17 -0.18
N ALA A 181 -6.52 -10.12 1.00
CA ALA A 181 -7.84 -10.68 1.25
C ALA A 181 -8.91 -9.61 1.14
N ASP A 182 -8.62 -8.38 1.62
CA ASP A 182 -9.50 -7.24 1.53
C ASP A 182 -8.78 -6.05 0.87
N TRP A 183 -9.38 -5.51 -0.18
CA TRP A 183 -8.91 -4.34 -0.92
C TRP A 183 -8.95 -3.05 -0.09
N ARG A 184 -9.80 -2.97 0.93
CA ARG A 184 -9.91 -1.83 1.84
C ARG A 184 -8.66 -1.59 2.69
N ALA A 185 -7.75 -2.59 2.72
CA ALA A 185 -6.47 -2.48 3.44
C ALA A 185 -5.51 -1.46 2.83
N ILE A 186 -5.77 -1.01 1.61
CA ILE A 186 -4.95 -0.03 0.91
C ILE A 186 -5.83 0.93 0.11
N TRP A 187 -5.42 2.17 0.06
CA TRP A 187 -5.94 3.20 -0.82
C TRP A 187 -4.82 3.67 -1.72
N GLY A 188 -5.01 3.66 -3.04
CA GLY A 188 -3.96 3.97 -3.99
C GLY A 188 -4.30 5.13 -4.90
N VAL A 189 -3.29 5.95 -5.22
CA VAL A 189 -3.37 7.01 -6.22
C VAL A 189 -2.19 6.90 -7.15
N ASN A 190 -2.45 6.78 -8.44
CA ASN A 190 -1.41 6.73 -9.48
C ASN A 190 -1.50 8.00 -10.32
N ALA A 191 -0.96 9.09 -9.78
CA ALA A 191 -0.84 10.33 -10.51
C ALA A 191 0.28 10.19 -11.57
N SER A 192 -0.07 10.26 -12.83
CA SER A 192 0.85 10.22 -13.97
C SER A 192 1.41 11.62 -14.29
#